data_86f66958ea89aba71ac136a244c0a7df
#
_entry.id   86f66958ea89aba71ac136a244c0a7df
#
_cell.length_a   1.000
_cell.length_b   1.000
_cell.length_c   1.000
_cell.angle_alpha   90.00
_cell.angle_beta   90.00
_cell.angle_gamma   90.00
#
_symmetry.space_group_name_H-M   'P 1'
#
loop_
_entity.id
_entity.type
_entity.pdbx_description
1 polymer ?
#
loop_
_entity_poly.entity_id
_entity_poly.type
_entity_poly.pdbx_seq_one_letter_code
_entity_poly.pdbx_strand_id
1 'polypeptide(L)'
;LNILVMFGCYYLFFDTSNPQNLPMMVGTLYGAVTNTPGLGAANEALLSVFPNGAPSIANGYACAYPLGVVGIIGATILIKYITRVDMDAEEEQLNEEEAANPHAKPHNMHLRVENAYIAGRTLREVSEFLNRDIVCSRLLHNGEVSIPNSKTTFEVGDELLVVCAEADAEAIKAFIGPEIDAEWDREKDEVQHFVSRRIIVTRPEMNGKTLGKMHFSSVYGVNVTRISRQGMDLFASRNHHFHVGDRVMVVGPEENVNRVAEIMGNSVKRLDAPNIATIFIGIMVGIIFGSLPFAIPGMPVPLKLGIAGGPLIIAILIGRLGYRMK
;
A
#
# COMPACT_ATOMS: atom_id res chain seq x y z
N LEU A 1 -3.07 1.48 31.09
CA LEU A 1 -1.97 1.12 31.97
C LEU A 1 -1.10 2.34 32.30
N ASN A 2 -0.54 3.07 31.33
CA ASN A 2 0.37 4.20 31.56
C ASN A 2 -0.20 5.29 32.48
N ILE A 3 -1.50 5.62 32.31
CA ILE A 3 -2.18 6.60 33.16
C ILE A 3 -2.27 6.10 34.62
N LEU A 4 -2.57 4.83 34.86
CA LEU A 4 -2.62 4.25 36.18
C LEU A 4 -1.23 4.26 36.85
N VAL A 5 -0.18 3.91 36.11
CA VAL A 5 1.20 3.98 36.58
C VAL A 5 1.57 5.42 36.89
N MET A 6 1.20 6.38 36.05
CA MET A 6 1.44 7.80 36.33
C MET A 6 0.80 8.25 37.66
N PHE A 7 -0.49 7.92 37.88
CA PHE A 7 -1.16 8.27 39.12
C PHE A 7 -0.53 7.55 40.35
N GLY A 8 -0.15 6.27 40.18
CA GLY A 8 0.57 5.54 41.23
C GLY A 8 1.88 6.25 41.58
N CYS A 9 2.70 6.61 40.59
CA CYS A 9 3.93 7.35 40.82
C CYS A 9 3.69 8.74 41.44
N TYR A 10 2.64 9.44 40.97
CA TYR A 10 2.29 10.75 41.50
C TYR A 10 1.98 10.69 43.02
N TYR A 11 1.13 9.75 43.45
CA TYR A 11 0.77 9.61 44.87
C TYR A 11 1.90 9.04 45.72
N LEU A 12 2.84 8.28 45.15
CA LEU A 12 3.94 7.68 45.92
C LEU A 12 5.15 8.60 46.06
N PHE A 13 5.45 9.42 45.05
CA PHE A 13 6.73 10.15 45.00
C PHE A 13 6.59 11.68 44.97
N PHE A 14 5.38 12.22 44.77
CA PHE A 14 5.18 13.66 44.70
C PHE A 14 4.30 14.18 45.84
N ASP A 15 4.61 15.41 46.31
CA ASP A 15 3.75 16.11 47.24
C ASP A 15 2.47 16.58 46.49
N THR A 16 1.34 15.94 46.80
CA THR A 16 0.04 16.21 46.19
C THR A 16 -0.57 17.56 46.59
N SER A 17 -0.03 18.20 47.62
CA SER A 17 -0.46 19.54 48.05
C SER A 17 0.13 20.67 47.18
N ASN A 18 1.18 20.39 46.40
CA ASN A 18 1.77 21.37 45.51
C ASN A 18 1.09 21.33 44.12
N PRO A 19 0.37 22.40 43.70
CA PRO A 19 -0.36 22.43 42.45
C PRO A 19 0.52 22.35 41.20
N GLN A 20 1.84 22.53 41.31
CA GLN A 20 2.77 22.41 40.16
C GLN A 20 3.18 20.97 39.87
N ASN A 21 3.04 20.06 40.82
CA ASN A 21 3.54 18.69 40.67
C ASN A 21 2.71 17.85 39.71
N LEU A 22 1.38 18.03 39.66
CA LEU A 22 0.54 17.29 38.73
C LEU A 22 0.83 17.66 37.27
N PRO A 23 0.89 18.94 36.86
CA PRO A 23 1.33 19.32 35.53
C PRO A 23 2.71 18.80 35.15
N MET A 24 3.67 18.89 36.06
CA MET A 24 5.02 18.35 35.84
C MET A 24 5.00 16.85 35.58
N MET A 25 4.20 16.09 36.37
CA MET A 25 4.04 14.65 36.20
C MET A 25 3.35 14.29 34.87
N VAL A 26 2.36 15.07 34.42
CA VAL A 26 1.75 14.92 33.12
C VAL A 26 2.79 15.13 32.03
N GLY A 27 3.65 16.15 32.13
CA GLY A 27 4.77 16.35 31.22
C GLY A 27 5.72 15.14 31.19
N THR A 28 6.07 14.61 32.36
CA THR A 28 6.91 13.41 32.52
C THR A 28 6.30 12.20 31.82
N LEU A 29 4.97 11.97 31.95
CA LEU A 29 4.27 10.91 31.21
C LEU A 29 4.43 11.05 29.71
N TYR A 30 4.12 12.22 29.15
CA TYR A 30 4.23 12.44 27.69
C TYR A 30 5.67 12.39 27.19
N GLY A 31 6.64 12.78 28.01
CA GLY A 31 8.06 12.62 27.72
C GLY A 31 8.48 11.15 27.69
N ALA A 32 8.10 10.37 28.68
CA ALA A 32 8.44 8.95 28.80
C ALA A 32 7.87 8.11 27.63
N VAL A 33 6.66 8.46 27.14
CA VAL A 33 6.05 7.79 25.98
C VAL A 33 6.32 8.52 24.64
N THR A 34 7.20 9.52 24.63
CA THR A 34 7.59 10.30 23.44
C THR A 34 6.41 10.91 22.65
N ASN A 35 5.33 11.28 23.35
CA ASN A 35 4.09 11.76 22.76
C ASN A 35 3.99 13.29 22.76
N THR A 36 4.65 13.94 21.81
CA THR A 36 4.61 15.42 21.63
C THR A 36 3.21 15.99 21.29
N PRO A 37 2.39 15.36 20.45
CA PRO A 37 1.01 15.80 20.25
C PRO A 37 0.17 15.80 21.53
N GLY A 38 0.33 14.78 22.36
CA GLY A 38 -0.34 14.68 23.65
C GLY A 38 0.10 15.78 24.63
N LEU A 39 1.40 16.11 24.64
CA LEU A 39 1.92 17.25 25.40
C LEU A 39 1.24 18.58 24.99
N GLY A 40 1.08 18.80 23.67
CA GLY A 40 0.40 19.99 23.17
C GLY A 40 -1.06 20.07 23.62
N ALA A 41 -1.81 18.98 23.55
CA ALA A 41 -3.19 18.91 24.01
C ALA A 41 -3.30 19.12 25.54
N ALA A 42 -2.38 18.54 26.31
CA ALA A 42 -2.33 18.72 27.76
C ALA A 42 -2.00 20.17 28.15
N ASN A 43 -1.10 20.81 27.42
CA ASN A 43 -0.80 22.24 27.64
C ASN A 43 -2.00 23.14 27.40
N GLU A 44 -2.77 22.91 26.32
CA GLU A 44 -4.01 23.64 26.06
C GLU A 44 -5.06 23.42 27.15
N ALA A 45 -5.22 22.17 27.62
CA ALA A 45 -6.12 21.88 28.73
C ALA A 45 -5.67 22.58 30.02
N LEU A 46 -4.37 22.61 30.29
CA LEU A 46 -3.80 23.27 31.47
C LEU A 46 -4.05 24.78 31.45
N LEU A 47 -3.85 25.45 30.32
CA LEU A 47 -4.14 26.87 30.14
C LEU A 47 -5.62 27.20 30.35
N SER A 48 -6.53 26.27 30.04
CA SER A 48 -7.95 26.46 30.29
C SER A 48 -8.33 26.36 31.77
N VAL A 49 -7.58 25.58 32.54
CA VAL A 49 -7.78 25.41 33.99
C VAL A 49 -7.07 26.50 34.80
N PHE A 50 -5.91 26.98 34.35
CA PHE A 50 -5.08 28.00 34.97
C PHE A 50 -4.94 29.27 34.10
N PRO A 51 -6.00 30.07 33.91
CA PRO A 51 -5.98 31.23 33.01
C PRO A 51 -4.99 32.34 33.44
N ASN A 52 -4.61 32.38 34.70
CA ASN A 52 -3.68 33.39 35.27
C ASN A 52 -2.20 32.97 35.29
N GLY A 53 -1.87 31.89 34.58
CA GLY A 53 -0.51 31.36 34.52
C GLY A 53 -0.47 29.88 34.89
N ALA A 54 -0.31 29.05 33.88
CA ALA A 54 -0.20 27.62 34.07
C ALA A 54 1.23 27.22 34.47
N PRO A 55 1.40 26.23 35.35
CA PRO A 55 2.71 25.63 35.59
C PRO A 55 3.23 24.99 34.31
N SER A 56 4.53 25.06 34.06
CA SER A 56 5.14 24.50 32.85
C SER A 56 5.16 22.98 32.88
N ILE A 57 4.44 22.34 31.98
CA ILE A 57 4.52 20.89 31.76
C ILE A 57 5.76 20.50 30.95
N ALA A 58 6.38 21.48 30.28
CA ALA A 58 7.53 21.25 29.39
C ALA A 58 8.77 20.75 30.15
N ASN A 59 8.94 21.14 31.40
CA ASN A 59 10.08 20.71 32.21
C ASN A 59 10.05 19.19 32.46
N GLY A 60 8.90 18.64 32.90
CA GLY A 60 8.71 17.19 33.06
C GLY A 60 8.95 16.43 31.77
N TYR A 61 8.42 16.96 30.63
CA TYR A 61 8.63 16.38 29.31
C TYR A 61 10.12 16.36 28.94
N ALA A 62 10.82 17.49 29.07
CA ALA A 62 12.22 17.61 28.66
C ALA A 62 13.14 16.68 29.48
N CYS A 63 12.84 16.46 30.76
CA CYS A 63 13.60 15.54 31.59
C CYS A 63 13.34 14.06 31.22
N ALA A 64 12.12 13.70 30.90
CA ALA A 64 11.73 12.31 30.67
C ALA A 64 11.94 11.85 29.21
N TYR A 65 11.84 12.75 28.24
CA TYR A 65 11.91 12.42 26.82
C TYR A 65 13.20 11.67 26.40
N PRO A 66 14.41 12.13 26.77
CA PRO A 66 15.63 11.41 26.39
C PRO A 66 15.66 9.98 26.95
N LEU A 67 15.22 9.81 28.22
CA LEU A 67 15.14 8.50 28.85
C LEU A 67 14.05 7.62 28.20
N GLY A 68 12.95 8.21 27.77
CA GLY A 68 11.89 7.54 27.01
C GLY A 68 12.42 6.95 25.70
N VAL A 69 13.16 7.75 24.93
CA VAL A 69 13.78 7.29 23.66
C VAL A 69 14.78 6.16 23.90
N VAL A 70 15.70 6.34 24.83
CA VAL A 70 16.69 5.30 25.20
C VAL A 70 16.00 4.04 25.72
N GLY A 71 14.95 4.21 26.53
CA GLY A 71 14.16 3.11 27.09
C GLY A 71 13.45 2.29 26.03
N ILE A 72 12.83 2.94 25.01
CA ILE A 72 12.17 2.25 23.90
C ILE A 72 13.19 1.48 23.06
N ILE A 73 14.30 2.09 22.68
CA ILE A 73 15.38 1.44 21.93
C ILE A 73 15.94 0.27 22.75
N GLY A 74 16.25 0.49 24.03
CA GLY A 74 16.78 -0.54 24.93
C GLY A 74 15.80 -1.70 25.10
N ALA A 75 14.50 -1.43 25.26
CA ALA A 75 13.47 -2.45 25.37
C ALA A 75 13.36 -3.29 24.10
N THR A 76 13.42 -2.65 22.91
CA THR A 76 13.40 -3.36 21.61
C THR A 76 14.60 -4.29 21.47
N ILE A 77 15.81 -3.78 21.81
CA ILE A 77 17.03 -4.58 21.79
C ILE A 77 16.93 -5.73 22.79
N LEU A 78 16.46 -5.46 24.01
CA LEU A 78 16.30 -6.44 25.07
C LEU A 78 15.33 -7.56 24.66
N ILE A 79 14.19 -7.21 24.06
CA ILE A 79 13.21 -8.16 23.55
C ILE A 79 13.88 -9.08 22.51
N LYS A 80 14.63 -8.53 21.54
CA LYS A 80 15.37 -9.32 20.56
C LYS A 80 16.29 -10.36 21.22
N TYR A 81 17.03 -9.95 22.26
CA TYR A 81 17.93 -10.87 22.98
C TYR A 81 17.18 -11.91 23.82
N ILE A 82 16.09 -11.54 24.49
CA ILE A 82 15.29 -12.46 25.31
C ILE A 82 14.57 -13.49 24.44
N THR A 83 13.97 -13.05 23.35
CA THR A 83 13.23 -13.93 22.43
C THR A 83 14.15 -14.70 21.48
N ARG A 84 15.43 -14.33 21.44
CA ARG A 84 16.44 -14.94 20.53
C ARG A 84 15.97 -14.98 19.07
N VAL A 85 15.21 -13.95 18.65
CA VAL A 85 14.73 -13.83 17.29
C VAL A 85 15.91 -13.64 16.33
N ASP A 86 16.05 -14.53 15.37
CA ASP A 86 16.92 -14.38 14.22
C ASP A 86 16.17 -13.59 13.15
N MET A 87 16.59 -12.35 12.93
CA MET A 87 15.91 -11.44 11.99
C MET A 87 16.00 -11.94 10.55
N ASP A 88 17.09 -12.62 10.20
CA ASP A 88 17.29 -13.15 8.85
C ASP A 88 16.36 -14.34 8.60
N ALA A 89 16.20 -15.22 9.62
CA ALA A 89 15.24 -16.32 9.56
C ALA A 89 13.78 -15.87 9.55
N GLU A 90 13.42 -14.82 10.30
CA GLU A 90 12.08 -14.21 10.27
C GLU A 90 11.79 -13.56 8.91
N GLU A 91 12.77 -12.86 8.31
CA GLU A 91 12.65 -12.29 6.97
C GLU A 91 12.48 -13.39 5.92
N GLU A 92 13.23 -14.50 6.04
CA GLU A 92 13.09 -15.65 5.16
C GLU A 92 11.72 -16.32 5.31
N GLN A 93 11.22 -16.50 6.54
CA GLN A 93 9.87 -17.03 6.80
C GLN A 93 8.76 -16.12 6.25
N LEU A 94 8.88 -14.81 6.43
CA LEU A 94 7.93 -13.86 5.85
C LEU A 94 7.93 -13.91 4.32
N ASN A 95 9.12 -13.97 3.72
CA ASN A 95 9.26 -14.12 2.27
C ASN A 95 8.71 -15.47 1.78
N GLU A 96 8.88 -16.55 2.56
CA GLU A 96 8.29 -17.85 2.26
C GLU A 96 6.76 -17.85 2.42
N GLU A 97 6.21 -17.23 3.46
CA GLU A 97 4.76 -17.10 3.66
C GLU A 97 4.11 -16.23 2.57
N GLU A 98 4.79 -15.16 2.15
CA GLU A 98 4.35 -14.32 1.04
C GLU A 98 4.49 -15.05 -0.31
N ALA A 99 5.56 -15.81 -0.50
CA ALA A 99 5.75 -16.68 -1.66
C ALA A 99 4.80 -17.90 -1.65
N ALA A 100 4.35 -18.31 -0.48
CA ALA A 100 3.40 -19.41 -0.30
C ALA A 100 1.94 -19.01 -0.61
N ASN A 101 1.66 -17.75 -0.98
CA ASN A 101 0.37 -17.40 -1.55
C ASN A 101 0.36 -17.74 -3.06
N PRO A 102 0.02 -18.98 -3.43
CA PRO A 102 0.17 -19.46 -4.81
C PRO A 102 -0.78 -18.76 -5.78
N HIS A 103 -1.78 -18.01 -5.25
CA HIS A 103 -2.67 -17.17 -6.05
C HIS A 103 -2.11 -15.77 -6.33
N ALA A 104 -1.07 -15.34 -5.64
CA ALA A 104 -0.44 -14.04 -5.86
C ALA A 104 0.74 -14.12 -6.83
N LYS A 105 1.51 -15.22 -6.81
CA LYS A 105 2.73 -15.36 -7.59
C LYS A 105 2.44 -15.60 -9.08
N PRO A 106 2.99 -14.77 -9.99
CA PRO A 106 2.78 -14.95 -11.42
C PRO A 106 3.62 -16.11 -11.96
N HIS A 107 2.99 -17.01 -12.70
CA HIS A 107 3.61 -18.11 -13.41
C HIS A 107 3.42 -17.94 -14.92
N ASN A 108 4.49 -18.12 -15.70
CA ASN A 108 4.47 -18.02 -17.16
C ASN A 108 4.55 -19.41 -17.79
N MET A 109 3.71 -19.69 -18.79
CA MET A 109 3.69 -20.96 -19.51
C MET A 109 3.55 -20.70 -21.00
N HIS A 110 4.26 -21.49 -21.80
CA HIS A 110 4.01 -21.60 -23.23
C HIS A 110 3.14 -22.84 -23.46
N LEU A 111 1.92 -22.63 -23.93
CA LEU A 111 0.95 -23.71 -24.12
C LEU A 111 0.57 -23.81 -25.59
N ARG A 112 0.38 -25.05 -26.07
CA ARG A 112 -0.25 -25.31 -27.37
C ARG A 112 -1.70 -25.71 -27.14
N VAL A 113 -2.61 -25.10 -27.90
CA VAL A 113 -4.03 -25.46 -27.85
C VAL A 113 -4.23 -26.82 -28.52
N GLU A 114 -4.54 -27.84 -27.71
CA GLU A 114 -4.88 -29.19 -28.20
C GLU A 114 -6.34 -29.55 -27.94
N ASN A 115 -6.98 -28.88 -26.98
CA ASN A 115 -8.36 -29.16 -26.61
C ASN A 115 -9.34 -28.57 -27.66
N ALA A 116 -9.97 -29.45 -28.43
CA ALA A 116 -10.95 -29.07 -29.46
C ALA A 116 -12.16 -28.28 -28.88
N TYR A 117 -12.44 -28.39 -27.57
CA TYR A 117 -13.51 -27.63 -26.92
C TYR A 117 -13.23 -26.13 -26.85
N ILE A 118 -11.96 -25.74 -26.94
CA ILE A 118 -11.54 -24.32 -26.94
C ILE A 118 -11.63 -23.72 -28.33
N ALA A 119 -11.56 -24.52 -29.38
CA ALA A 119 -11.61 -24.05 -30.78
C ALA A 119 -12.89 -23.23 -31.08
N GLY A 120 -12.68 -22.05 -31.64
CA GLY A 120 -13.76 -21.07 -31.92
C GLY A 120 -14.27 -20.29 -30.71
N ARG A 121 -13.76 -20.54 -29.49
CA ARG A 121 -14.12 -19.80 -28.29
C ARG A 121 -13.20 -18.63 -28.08
N THR A 122 -13.75 -17.58 -27.46
CA THR A 122 -13.00 -16.38 -27.12
C THR A 122 -12.21 -16.57 -25.83
N LEU A 123 -11.13 -15.80 -25.65
CA LEU A 123 -10.36 -15.77 -24.41
C LEU A 123 -11.24 -15.51 -23.17
N ARG A 124 -12.28 -14.69 -23.31
CA ARG A 124 -13.25 -14.44 -22.24
C ARG A 124 -14.00 -15.73 -21.86
N GLU A 125 -14.56 -16.44 -22.85
CA GLU A 125 -15.31 -17.67 -22.61
C GLU A 125 -14.43 -18.76 -21.99
N VAL A 126 -13.19 -18.87 -22.43
CA VAL A 126 -12.20 -19.80 -21.85
C VAL A 126 -11.91 -19.45 -20.40
N SER A 127 -11.68 -18.17 -20.07
CA SER A 127 -11.46 -17.70 -18.69
C SER A 127 -12.67 -17.90 -17.78
N GLU A 128 -13.88 -17.61 -18.28
CA GLU A 128 -15.15 -17.82 -17.57
C GLU A 128 -15.42 -19.30 -17.32
N PHE A 129 -15.13 -20.16 -18.29
CA PHE A 129 -15.30 -21.61 -18.14
C PHE A 129 -14.34 -22.22 -17.13
N LEU A 130 -13.08 -21.79 -17.14
CA LEU A 130 -12.08 -22.19 -16.16
C LEU A 130 -12.40 -21.63 -14.76
N ASN A 131 -13.21 -20.59 -14.66
CA ASN A 131 -13.44 -19.77 -13.46
C ASN A 131 -12.11 -19.33 -12.81
N ARG A 132 -11.16 -18.94 -13.67
CA ARG A 132 -9.82 -18.51 -13.27
C ARG A 132 -9.37 -17.33 -14.10
N ASP A 133 -8.61 -16.44 -13.46
CA ASP A 133 -8.00 -15.30 -14.16
C ASP A 133 -6.77 -15.77 -14.93
N ILE A 134 -6.78 -15.55 -16.23
CA ILE A 134 -5.64 -15.81 -17.12
C ILE A 134 -5.34 -14.56 -17.94
N VAL A 135 -4.07 -14.29 -18.17
CA VAL A 135 -3.60 -13.26 -19.10
C VAL A 135 -2.85 -13.95 -20.22
N CYS A 136 -3.42 -13.96 -21.43
CA CYS A 136 -2.68 -14.37 -22.60
C CYS A 136 -1.84 -13.19 -23.08
N SER A 137 -0.54 -13.26 -22.86
CA SER A 137 0.41 -12.20 -23.19
C SER A 137 0.63 -12.08 -24.69
N ARG A 138 0.75 -13.22 -25.37
CA ARG A 138 0.95 -13.35 -26.81
C ARG A 138 0.24 -14.58 -27.34
N LEU A 139 -0.18 -14.52 -28.60
CA LEU A 139 -0.77 -15.60 -29.36
C LEU A 139 -0.01 -15.73 -30.68
N LEU A 140 0.50 -16.91 -30.97
CA LEU A 140 0.99 -17.29 -32.29
C LEU A 140 -0.12 -18.08 -33.01
N HIS A 141 -0.70 -17.47 -34.04
CA HIS A 141 -1.73 -18.06 -34.90
C HIS A 141 -1.27 -18.03 -36.35
N ASN A 142 -1.23 -19.16 -37.02
CA ASN A 142 -0.81 -19.28 -38.42
C ASN A 142 0.53 -18.59 -38.77
N GLY A 143 1.48 -18.59 -37.85
CA GLY A 143 2.79 -17.96 -38.04
C GLY A 143 2.86 -16.48 -37.72
N GLU A 144 1.73 -15.85 -37.37
CA GLU A 144 1.68 -14.43 -36.89
C GLU A 144 1.51 -14.32 -35.40
N VAL A 145 2.33 -13.47 -34.79
CA VAL A 145 2.22 -13.16 -33.34
C VAL A 145 1.32 -11.96 -33.14
N SER A 146 0.38 -12.06 -32.23
CA SER A 146 -0.53 -10.98 -31.86
C SER A 146 -0.70 -10.85 -30.34
N ILE A 147 -1.19 -9.69 -29.89
CA ILE A 147 -1.61 -9.46 -28.51
C ILE A 147 -3.10 -9.78 -28.40
N PRO A 148 -3.50 -10.90 -27.79
CA PRO A 148 -4.90 -11.27 -27.70
C PRO A 148 -5.66 -10.38 -26.73
N ASN A 149 -6.91 -10.15 -27.04
CA ASN A 149 -7.86 -9.46 -26.20
C ASN A 149 -9.03 -10.39 -25.82
N SER A 150 -9.97 -9.90 -25.04
CA SER A 150 -11.10 -10.71 -24.54
C SER A 150 -11.99 -11.32 -25.65
N LYS A 151 -11.92 -10.82 -26.88
CA LYS A 151 -12.69 -11.28 -28.04
C LYS A 151 -11.88 -12.15 -29.01
N THR A 152 -10.59 -12.30 -28.78
CA THR A 152 -9.73 -13.14 -29.63
C THR A 152 -10.16 -14.60 -29.48
N THR A 153 -10.41 -15.28 -30.60
CA THR A 153 -10.75 -16.70 -30.67
C THR A 153 -9.50 -17.54 -30.82
N PHE A 154 -9.56 -18.77 -30.31
CA PHE A 154 -8.47 -19.73 -30.39
C PHE A 154 -8.81 -20.86 -31.40
N GLU A 155 -7.79 -21.42 -32.00
CA GLU A 155 -7.88 -22.62 -32.83
C GLU A 155 -6.95 -23.70 -32.32
N VAL A 156 -7.23 -24.95 -32.67
CA VAL A 156 -6.34 -26.07 -32.37
C VAL A 156 -5.01 -25.89 -33.11
N GLY A 157 -3.91 -25.96 -32.37
CA GLY A 157 -2.57 -25.72 -32.89
C GLY A 157 -2.02 -24.33 -32.58
N ASP A 158 -2.85 -23.41 -32.08
CA ASP A 158 -2.38 -22.10 -31.59
C ASP A 158 -1.38 -22.25 -30.45
N GLU A 159 -0.37 -21.40 -30.43
CA GLU A 159 0.60 -21.35 -29.35
C GLU A 159 0.42 -20.06 -28.52
N LEU A 160 0.34 -20.22 -27.21
CA LEU A 160 -0.02 -19.16 -26.28
C LEU A 160 1.11 -18.93 -25.28
N LEU A 161 1.45 -17.67 -25.03
CA LEU A 161 2.19 -17.29 -23.85
C LEU A 161 1.19 -16.83 -22.79
N VAL A 162 0.94 -17.68 -21.78
CA VAL A 162 -0.03 -17.46 -20.71
C VAL A 162 0.68 -17.08 -19.43
N VAL A 163 0.13 -16.08 -18.74
CA VAL A 163 0.51 -15.72 -17.37
C VAL A 163 -0.70 -15.93 -16.48
N CYS A 164 -0.53 -16.66 -15.39
CA CYS A 164 -1.56 -16.99 -14.42
C CYS A 164 -1.00 -17.00 -13.00
N ALA A 165 -1.86 -17.24 -12.01
CA ALA A 165 -1.39 -17.56 -10.68
C ALA A 165 -0.75 -18.95 -10.66
N GLU A 166 0.33 -19.14 -9.91
CA GLU A 166 1.07 -20.42 -9.84
C GLU A 166 0.15 -21.58 -9.42
N ALA A 167 -0.78 -21.34 -8.49
CA ALA A 167 -1.76 -22.35 -8.06
C ALA A 167 -2.71 -22.81 -9.17
N ASP A 168 -2.90 -22.02 -10.21
CA ASP A 168 -3.84 -22.28 -11.29
C ASP A 168 -3.16 -22.94 -12.50
N ALA A 169 -1.82 -22.97 -12.53
CA ALA A 169 -1.02 -23.39 -13.68
C ALA A 169 -1.38 -24.81 -14.18
N GLU A 170 -1.43 -25.80 -13.29
CA GLU A 170 -1.75 -27.19 -13.66
C GLU A 170 -3.18 -27.35 -14.19
N ALA A 171 -4.15 -26.63 -13.62
CA ALA A 171 -5.54 -26.67 -14.11
C ALA A 171 -5.67 -26.05 -15.50
N ILE A 172 -4.97 -24.93 -15.74
CA ILE A 172 -4.96 -24.25 -17.04
C ILE A 172 -4.27 -25.11 -18.10
N LYS A 173 -3.13 -25.70 -17.77
CA LYS A 173 -2.40 -26.63 -18.63
C LYS A 173 -3.25 -27.84 -19.01
N ALA A 174 -3.89 -28.47 -18.04
CA ALA A 174 -4.76 -29.63 -18.27
C ALA A 174 -5.96 -29.31 -19.17
N PHE A 175 -6.44 -28.07 -19.15
CA PHE A 175 -7.59 -27.63 -19.94
C PHE A 175 -7.22 -27.13 -21.34
N ILE A 176 -6.13 -26.36 -21.49
CA ILE A 176 -5.72 -25.78 -22.78
C ILE A 176 -4.92 -26.80 -23.60
N GLY A 177 -3.91 -27.40 -23.01
CA GLY A 177 -3.01 -28.33 -23.66
C GLY A 177 -1.59 -28.29 -23.07
N PRO A 178 -0.67 -29.09 -23.64
CA PRO A 178 0.66 -29.29 -23.09
C PRO A 178 1.50 -28.00 -23.14
N GLU A 179 2.41 -27.90 -22.18
CA GLU A 179 3.47 -26.91 -22.18
C GLU A 179 4.50 -27.27 -23.25
N ILE A 180 4.92 -26.28 -24.02
CA ILE A 180 5.89 -26.40 -25.10
C ILE A 180 7.10 -25.51 -24.84
N ASP A 181 8.23 -25.90 -25.39
CA ASP A 181 9.41 -25.02 -25.44
C ASP A 181 9.32 -24.16 -26.71
N ALA A 182 8.96 -22.89 -26.52
CA ALA A 182 8.70 -21.97 -27.63
C ALA A 182 9.77 -20.87 -27.67
N GLU A 183 10.58 -20.88 -28.71
CA GLU A 183 11.60 -19.85 -28.94
C GLU A 183 11.09 -18.63 -29.72
N TRP A 184 9.88 -18.75 -30.31
CA TRP A 184 9.33 -17.74 -31.23
C TRP A 184 9.03 -16.37 -30.56
N ASP A 185 8.90 -16.29 -29.26
CA ASP A 185 8.59 -15.07 -28.53
C ASP A 185 9.74 -14.06 -28.56
N ARG A 186 10.99 -14.51 -28.71
CA ARG A 186 12.18 -13.64 -28.78
C ARG A 186 12.45 -13.17 -30.21
N GLU A 187 12.45 -14.07 -31.17
CA GLU A 187 12.77 -13.75 -32.57
C GLU A 187 11.72 -12.87 -33.25
N LYS A 188 10.42 -13.11 -32.96
CA LYS A 188 9.33 -12.38 -33.58
C LYS A 188 8.96 -11.07 -32.90
N ASP A 189 9.29 -10.89 -31.62
CA ASP A 189 9.15 -9.60 -30.92
C ASP A 189 9.96 -8.48 -31.58
N GLU A 190 11.17 -8.81 -32.07
CA GLU A 190 12.02 -7.84 -32.79
C GLU A 190 11.40 -7.39 -34.13
N VAL A 191 10.72 -8.30 -34.84
CA VAL A 191 10.09 -8.01 -36.13
C VAL A 191 8.80 -7.21 -35.97
N GLN A 192 8.03 -7.45 -34.94
CA GLN A 192 6.73 -6.80 -34.70
C GLN A 192 6.78 -5.63 -33.73
N HIS A 193 7.97 -5.26 -33.24
CA HIS A 193 8.16 -4.16 -32.26
C HIS A 193 7.32 -4.31 -30.98
N PHE A 194 7.10 -5.56 -30.53
CA PHE A 194 6.51 -5.80 -29.21
C PHE A 194 7.54 -5.58 -28.12
N VAL A 195 7.17 -4.80 -27.13
CA VAL A 195 8.02 -4.52 -25.98
C VAL A 195 7.34 -4.96 -24.69
N SER A 196 8.15 -5.47 -23.76
CA SER A 196 7.76 -5.68 -22.39
C SER A 196 8.42 -4.59 -21.55
N ARG A 197 7.64 -3.72 -20.95
CA ARG A 197 8.16 -2.58 -20.18
C ARG A 197 7.55 -2.49 -18.79
N ARG A 198 8.40 -2.20 -17.82
CA ARG A 198 7.97 -1.94 -16.45
C ARG A 198 7.63 -0.45 -16.31
N ILE A 199 6.36 -0.15 -16.00
CA ILE A 199 5.80 1.20 -15.88
C ILE A 199 5.47 1.44 -14.41
N ILE A 200 5.80 2.63 -13.87
CA ILE A 200 5.49 3.00 -12.50
C ILE A 200 4.20 3.82 -12.47
N VAL A 201 3.25 3.43 -11.63
CA VAL A 201 2.02 4.18 -11.40
C VAL A 201 2.33 5.39 -10.53
N THR A 202 2.26 6.58 -11.13
CA THR A 202 2.59 7.85 -10.44
C THR A 202 1.46 8.87 -10.49
N ARG A 203 0.42 8.63 -11.31
CA ARG A 203 -0.77 9.50 -11.34
C ARG A 203 -1.73 9.15 -10.20
N PRO A 204 -2.11 10.13 -9.36
CA PRO A 204 -3.08 9.91 -8.28
C PRO A 204 -4.44 9.40 -8.77
N GLU A 205 -4.83 9.74 -10.02
CA GLU A 205 -6.10 9.32 -10.64
C GLU A 205 -6.17 7.80 -10.87
N MET A 206 -5.03 7.12 -10.88
CA MET A 206 -4.95 5.67 -11.02
C MET A 206 -5.16 4.94 -9.68
N ASN A 207 -4.95 5.63 -8.56
CA ASN A 207 -5.04 5.03 -7.25
C ASN A 207 -6.45 4.51 -6.96
N GLY A 208 -6.56 3.23 -6.58
CA GLY A 208 -7.83 2.56 -6.29
C GLY A 208 -8.65 2.11 -7.51
N LYS A 209 -8.24 2.42 -8.75
CA LYS A 209 -8.88 1.84 -9.94
C LYS A 209 -8.50 0.38 -10.10
N THR A 210 -9.45 -0.46 -10.51
CA THR A 210 -9.17 -1.87 -10.80
C THR A 210 -8.62 -2.04 -12.21
N LEU A 211 -7.72 -3.03 -12.37
CA LEU A 211 -7.15 -3.39 -13.66
C LEU A 211 -8.23 -3.66 -14.71
N GLY A 212 -9.28 -4.40 -14.33
CA GLY A 212 -10.38 -4.74 -15.26
C GLY A 212 -11.15 -3.53 -15.79
N LYS A 213 -11.31 -2.46 -14.99
CA LYS A 213 -12.00 -1.22 -15.43
C LYS A 213 -11.18 -0.39 -16.41
N MET A 214 -9.88 -0.60 -16.48
CA MET A 214 -9.01 0.16 -17.39
C MET A 214 -9.04 -0.34 -18.83
N HIS A 215 -9.51 -1.57 -19.05
CA HIS A 215 -9.67 -2.17 -20.38
C HIS A 215 -8.42 -2.08 -21.27
N PHE A 216 -7.22 -2.25 -20.71
CA PHE A 216 -5.96 -2.04 -21.41
C PHE A 216 -5.82 -2.86 -22.67
N SER A 217 -6.26 -4.13 -22.68
CA SER A 217 -6.16 -4.99 -23.84
C SER A 217 -7.10 -4.57 -24.97
N SER A 218 -8.34 -4.15 -24.66
CA SER A 218 -9.33 -3.81 -25.67
C SER A 218 -9.24 -2.37 -26.17
N VAL A 219 -8.76 -1.42 -25.34
CA VAL A 219 -8.67 0.01 -25.67
C VAL A 219 -7.28 0.37 -26.21
N TYR A 220 -6.23 -0.18 -25.59
CA TYR A 220 -4.85 0.19 -25.91
C TYR A 220 -4.06 -0.93 -26.58
N GLY A 221 -4.62 -2.12 -26.75
CA GLY A 221 -3.92 -3.26 -27.38
C GLY A 221 -2.68 -3.70 -26.61
N VAL A 222 -2.69 -3.57 -25.27
CA VAL A 222 -1.60 -4.01 -24.40
C VAL A 222 -2.12 -4.89 -23.28
N ASN A 223 -1.32 -5.85 -22.84
CA ASN A 223 -1.66 -6.70 -21.72
C ASN A 223 -0.78 -6.37 -20.51
N VAL A 224 -1.39 -6.37 -19.33
CA VAL A 224 -0.71 -6.24 -18.03
C VAL A 224 -0.54 -7.64 -17.47
N THR A 225 0.70 -8.08 -17.30
CA THR A 225 1.02 -9.47 -16.89
C THR A 225 1.31 -9.61 -15.42
N ARG A 226 1.93 -8.60 -14.81
CA ARG A 226 2.24 -8.60 -13.37
C ARG A 226 2.29 -7.20 -12.80
N ILE A 227 2.07 -7.11 -11.50
CA ILE A 227 2.17 -5.87 -10.72
C ILE A 227 3.17 -6.12 -9.60
N SER A 228 4.22 -5.30 -9.53
CA SER A 228 5.21 -5.38 -8.46
C SER A 228 4.92 -4.28 -7.44
N ARG A 229 4.68 -4.69 -6.19
CA ARG A 229 4.41 -3.82 -5.05
C ARG A 229 5.38 -4.15 -3.92
N GLN A 230 6.12 -3.16 -3.43
CA GLN A 230 7.10 -3.33 -2.34
C GLN A 230 8.13 -4.45 -2.60
N GLY A 231 8.49 -4.68 -3.88
CA GLY A 231 9.44 -5.73 -4.26
C GLY A 231 8.80 -7.09 -4.61
N MET A 232 7.53 -7.32 -4.27
CA MET A 232 6.81 -8.55 -4.59
C MET A 232 6.13 -8.46 -5.94
N ASP A 233 6.30 -9.47 -6.78
CA ASP A 233 5.61 -9.62 -8.05
C ASP A 233 4.29 -10.37 -7.84
N LEU A 234 3.18 -9.71 -8.16
CA LEU A 234 1.83 -10.23 -8.06
C LEU A 234 1.27 -10.49 -9.45
N PHE A 235 0.49 -11.56 -9.61
CA PHE A 235 -0.28 -11.81 -10.82
C PHE A 235 -1.30 -10.68 -11.04
N ALA A 236 -1.40 -10.18 -12.27
CA ALA A 236 -2.26 -9.06 -12.63
C ALA A 236 -3.72 -9.49 -12.85
N SER A 237 -4.41 -9.89 -11.77
CA SER A 237 -5.84 -10.21 -11.78
C SER A 237 -6.70 -8.99 -12.12
N ARG A 238 -7.85 -9.20 -12.77
CA ARG A 238 -8.81 -8.13 -13.14
C ARG A 238 -9.31 -7.32 -11.95
N ASN A 239 -9.39 -7.93 -10.78
CA ASN A 239 -9.87 -7.29 -9.55
C ASN A 239 -8.77 -6.53 -8.82
N HIS A 240 -7.53 -6.61 -9.30
CA HIS A 240 -6.41 -5.94 -8.65
C HIS A 240 -6.54 -4.42 -8.74
N HIS A 241 -6.36 -3.75 -7.58
CA HIS A 241 -6.42 -2.29 -7.50
C HIS A 241 -5.02 -1.70 -7.62
N PHE A 242 -4.86 -0.71 -8.50
CA PHE A 242 -3.63 0.05 -8.60
C PHE A 242 -3.41 0.94 -7.39
N HIS A 243 -2.17 0.99 -6.94
CA HIS A 243 -1.70 1.97 -5.97
C HIS A 243 -0.59 2.82 -6.57
N VAL A 244 -0.50 4.06 -6.14
CA VAL A 244 0.63 4.93 -6.51
C VAL A 244 1.90 4.29 -5.94
N GLY A 245 2.93 4.14 -6.80
CA GLY A 245 4.15 3.42 -6.49
C GLY A 245 4.22 1.99 -7.04
N ASP A 246 3.09 1.39 -7.45
CA ASP A 246 3.11 0.08 -8.10
C ASP A 246 3.94 0.12 -9.39
N ARG A 247 4.68 -0.94 -9.65
CA ARG A 247 5.38 -1.18 -10.92
C ARG A 247 4.62 -2.23 -11.69
N VAL A 248 4.19 -1.88 -12.89
CA VAL A 248 3.31 -2.69 -13.72
C VAL A 248 4.08 -3.16 -14.94
N MET A 249 4.11 -4.48 -15.21
CA MET A 249 4.69 -5.04 -16.42
C MET A 249 3.63 -5.00 -17.53
N VAL A 250 3.90 -4.21 -18.55
CA VAL A 250 3.01 -4.00 -19.71
C VAL A 250 3.67 -4.57 -20.96
N VAL A 251 2.91 -5.34 -21.73
CA VAL A 251 3.36 -6.00 -22.95
C VAL A 251 2.49 -5.56 -24.12
N GLY A 252 3.11 -5.14 -25.20
CA GLY A 252 2.39 -4.71 -26.41
C GLY A 252 3.27 -3.96 -27.41
N PRO A 253 2.70 -3.42 -28.49
CA PRO A 253 3.40 -2.53 -29.40
C PRO A 253 3.97 -1.32 -28.67
N GLU A 254 5.19 -0.92 -29.03
CA GLU A 254 5.92 0.12 -28.30
C GLU A 254 5.13 1.44 -28.19
N GLU A 255 4.48 1.87 -29.25
CA GLU A 255 3.65 3.08 -29.25
C GLU A 255 2.52 3.01 -28.22
N ASN A 256 1.84 1.87 -28.13
CA ASN A 256 0.74 1.65 -27.20
C ASN A 256 1.23 1.57 -25.75
N VAL A 257 2.38 0.92 -25.53
CA VAL A 257 3.03 0.88 -24.21
C VAL A 257 3.43 2.30 -23.76
N ASN A 258 3.91 3.15 -24.66
CA ASN A 258 4.21 4.56 -24.37
C ASN A 258 2.95 5.34 -23.98
N ARG A 259 1.83 5.15 -24.68
CA ARG A 259 0.53 5.78 -24.32
C ARG A 259 0.06 5.36 -22.93
N VAL A 260 0.18 4.07 -22.61
CA VAL A 260 -0.16 3.56 -21.27
C VAL A 260 0.79 4.13 -20.19
N ALA A 261 2.09 4.26 -20.50
CA ALA A 261 3.04 4.90 -19.61
C ALA A 261 2.67 6.36 -19.28
N GLU A 262 2.20 7.12 -20.27
CA GLU A 262 1.69 8.48 -20.04
C GLU A 262 0.45 8.50 -19.16
N ILE A 263 -0.49 7.57 -19.36
CA ILE A 263 -1.70 7.45 -18.54
C ILE A 263 -1.37 7.08 -17.10
N MET A 264 -0.41 6.19 -16.88
CA MET A 264 0.05 5.80 -15.54
C MET A 264 0.98 6.84 -14.90
N GLY A 265 1.58 7.72 -15.72
CA GLY A 265 2.46 8.82 -15.30
C GLY A 265 3.94 8.50 -15.37
N ASN A 266 4.37 7.28 -15.10
CA ASN A 266 5.72 6.71 -15.25
C ASN A 266 6.90 7.65 -14.89
N SER A 267 6.76 8.44 -13.82
CA SER A 267 7.74 9.44 -13.40
C SER A 267 8.14 9.25 -11.94
N VAL A 268 9.33 8.70 -11.71
CA VAL A 268 9.89 8.50 -10.35
C VAL A 268 9.97 9.84 -9.61
N LYS A 269 10.40 10.92 -10.28
CA LYS A 269 10.49 12.26 -9.69
C LYS A 269 9.16 12.77 -9.10
N ARG A 270 8.04 12.30 -9.63
CA ARG A 270 6.71 12.71 -9.15
C ARG A 270 6.30 12.00 -7.85
N LEU A 271 6.87 10.82 -7.57
CA LEU A 271 6.68 10.09 -6.32
C LEU A 271 7.47 10.73 -5.17
N ASP A 272 8.63 11.27 -5.48
CA ASP A 272 9.53 11.87 -4.50
C ASP A 272 9.14 13.32 -4.14
N ALA A 273 8.25 13.94 -4.92
CA ALA A 273 7.80 15.32 -4.67
C ALA A 273 6.46 15.31 -3.91
N PRO A 274 6.45 15.61 -2.59
CA PRO A 274 5.22 15.73 -1.82
C PRO A 274 4.40 16.91 -2.34
N ASN A 275 3.07 16.75 -2.36
CA ASN A 275 2.18 17.88 -2.69
C ASN A 275 2.11 18.84 -1.50
N ILE A 276 3.01 19.81 -1.50
CA ILE A 276 3.19 20.79 -0.43
C ILE A 276 1.88 21.55 -0.16
N ALA A 277 1.13 21.92 -1.21
CA ALA A 277 -0.13 22.65 -1.05
C ALA A 277 -1.16 21.82 -0.25
N THR A 278 -1.31 20.53 -0.54
CA THR A 278 -2.21 19.65 0.19
C THR A 278 -1.81 19.51 1.66
N ILE A 279 -0.50 19.43 1.94
CA ILE A 279 0.02 19.37 3.32
C ILE A 279 -0.35 20.65 4.08
N PHE A 280 -0.09 21.83 3.52
CA PHE A 280 -0.40 23.11 4.18
C PHE A 280 -1.91 23.31 4.38
N ILE A 281 -2.73 22.96 3.40
CA ILE A 281 -4.20 23.00 3.53
C ILE A 281 -4.66 22.06 4.64
N GLY A 282 -4.13 20.84 4.69
CA GLY A 282 -4.43 19.87 5.74
C GLY A 282 -4.06 20.37 7.14
N ILE A 283 -2.90 21.02 7.28
CA ILE A 283 -2.46 21.62 8.55
C ILE A 283 -3.40 22.78 8.93
N MET A 284 -3.72 23.67 8.01
CA MET A 284 -4.60 24.82 8.26
C MET A 284 -6.00 24.36 8.72
N VAL A 285 -6.62 23.42 8.02
CA VAL A 285 -7.90 22.83 8.40
C VAL A 285 -7.80 22.14 9.76
N GLY A 286 -6.68 21.45 10.01
CA GLY A 286 -6.41 20.80 11.29
C GLY A 286 -6.31 21.78 12.45
N ILE A 287 -5.62 22.90 12.28
CA ILE A 287 -5.52 23.95 13.30
C ILE A 287 -6.91 24.54 13.61
N ILE A 288 -7.70 24.86 12.57
CA ILE A 288 -9.07 25.36 12.75
C ILE A 288 -9.90 24.35 13.53
N PHE A 289 -9.88 23.07 13.12
CA PHE A 289 -10.58 21.99 13.80
C PHE A 289 -10.13 21.81 15.25
N GLY A 290 -8.83 21.82 15.50
CA GLY A 290 -8.23 21.67 16.84
C GLY A 290 -8.55 22.83 17.78
N SER A 291 -8.85 24.01 17.24
CA SER A 291 -9.22 25.20 18.02
C SER A 291 -10.70 25.22 18.46
N LEU A 292 -11.54 24.34 17.87
CA LEU A 292 -12.95 24.27 18.25
C LEU A 292 -13.10 23.74 19.68
N PRO A 293 -13.93 24.40 20.51
CA PRO A 293 -14.22 23.92 21.84
C PRO A 293 -15.26 22.80 21.81
N PHE A 294 -14.91 21.60 22.30
CA PHE A 294 -15.82 20.47 22.44
C PHE A 294 -16.35 20.38 23.87
N ALA A 295 -17.64 20.58 24.06
CA ALA A 295 -18.28 20.40 25.35
C ALA A 295 -18.48 18.90 25.63
N ILE A 296 -17.79 18.35 26.62
CA ILE A 296 -17.95 16.97 27.08
C ILE A 296 -18.79 16.96 28.36
N PRO A 297 -19.91 16.21 28.41
CA PRO A 297 -20.71 16.09 29.62
C PRO A 297 -19.86 15.62 30.82
N GLY A 298 -19.91 16.37 31.93
CA GLY A 298 -19.14 16.09 33.13
C GLY A 298 -17.79 16.81 33.25
N MET A 299 -17.38 17.56 32.20
CA MET A 299 -16.19 18.44 32.30
C MET A 299 -16.60 19.89 32.55
N PRO A 300 -15.94 20.59 33.52
CA PRO A 300 -16.24 21.98 33.84
C PRO A 300 -15.79 22.96 32.75
N VAL A 301 -14.90 22.54 31.85
CA VAL A 301 -14.30 23.38 30.80
C VAL A 301 -14.34 22.61 29.48
N PRO A 302 -14.71 23.28 28.35
CA PRO A 302 -14.71 22.63 27.05
C PRO A 302 -13.29 22.22 26.63
N LEU A 303 -13.17 20.98 26.14
CA LEU A 303 -11.91 20.44 25.66
C LEU A 303 -11.58 20.96 24.27
N LYS A 304 -10.35 21.39 24.05
CA LYS A 304 -9.79 21.68 22.73
C LYS A 304 -8.71 20.67 22.39
N LEU A 305 -8.66 20.22 21.15
CA LEU A 305 -7.60 19.33 20.67
C LEU A 305 -6.25 20.04 20.51
N GLY A 306 -6.29 21.36 20.44
CA GLY A 306 -5.13 22.22 20.29
C GLY A 306 -4.49 22.16 18.89
N ILE A 307 -3.43 22.94 18.73
CA ILE A 307 -2.70 23.10 17.46
C ILE A 307 -1.94 21.84 17.03
N ALA A 308 -1.74 20.89 17.91
CA ALA A 308 -1.06 19.62 17.62
C ALA A 308 -2.06 18.48 17.35
N GLY A 309 -3.11 18.34 18.20
CA GLY A 309 -4.09 17.26 18.08
C GLY A 309 -5.02 17.40 16.87
N GLY A 310 -5.43 18.63 16.54
CA GLY A 310 -6.30 18.90 15.39
C GLY A 310 -5.70 18.46 14.05
N PRO A 311 -4.49 18.92 13.68
CA PRO A 311 -3.82 18.49 12.45
C PRO A 311 -3.58 16.98 12.38
N LEU A 312 -3.28 16.32 13.49
CA LEU A 312 -3.10 14.87 13.54
C LEU A 312 -4.38 14.14 13.13
N ILE A 313 -5.53 14.51 13.70
CA ILE A 313 -6.82 13.90 13.37
C ILE A 313 -7.18 14.15 11.90
N ILE A 314 -7.04 15.38 11.44
CA ILE A 314 -7.33 15.74 10.03
C ILE A 314 -6.40 14.99 9.08
N ALA A 315 -5.11 14.84 9.39
CA ALA A 315 -4.17 14.07 8.58
C ALA A 315 -4.59 12.58 8.48
N ILE A 316 -5.03 11.98 9.58
CA ILE A 316 -5.54 10.59 9.58
C ILE A 316 -6.81 10.48 8.72
N LEU A 317 -7.74 11.43 8.84
CA LEU A 317 -8.96 11.46 8.04
C LEU A 317 -8.67 11.62 6.53
N ILE A 318 -7.78 12.55 6.17
CA ILE A 318 -7.34 12.73 4.78
C ILE A 318 -6.66 11.47 4.25
N GLY A 319 -5.76 10.85 5.02
CA GLY A 319 -5.08 9.62 4.62
C GLY A 319 -6.05 8.46 4.38
N ARG A 320 -7.09 8.34 5.22
CA ARG A 320 -8.07 7.24 5.12
C ARG A 320 -9.16 7.48 4.08
N LEU A 321 -9.64 8.70 3.96
CA LEU A 321 -10.82 9.04 3.16
C LEU A 321 -10.46 9.74 1.84
N GLY A 322 -9.28 10.33 1.73
CA GLY A 322 -8.90 11.18 0.60
C GLY A 322 -8.97 10.48 -0.77
N TYR A 323 -8.77 9.16 -0.81
CA TYR A 323 -8.94 8.39 -2.05
C TYR A 323 -10.41 8.22 -2.47
N ARG A 324 -11.38 8.43 -1.55
CA ARG A 324 -12.83 8.33 -1.80
C ARG A 324 -13.46 9.67 -2.19
N MET A 325 -12.74 10.77 -1.99
CA MET A 325 -13.27 12.13 -2.18
C MET A 325 -12.97 12.71 -3.56
N LYS A 326 -12.57 11.86 -4.54
CA LYS A 326 -12.33 12.23 -5.95
C LYS A 326 -13.53 11.90 -6.83
#